data_91330145f9a3268c16e1f5e60824a43b
#
_entry.id   91330145f9a3268c16e1f5e60824a43b
#
_cell.length_a   1.000
_cell.length_b   1.000
_cell.length_c   1.000
_cell.angle_alpha   90.00
_cell.angle_beta   90.00
_cell.angle_gamma   90.00
#
_symmetry.space_group_name_H-M   'P 1'
#
loop_
_entity.id
_entity.type
_entity.pdbx_description
1 polymer ?
#
loop_
_entity_poly.entity_id
_entity_poly.type
_entity_poly.pdbx_seq_one_letter_code
_entity_poly.pdbx_strand_id
1 'polypeptide(L)'
;MRIRKRREKEIGDYFAWGENSGYLNGKKKFSFGTYYWMTEKGREAGDYAKGNQITKYTWVDDEKDCIWYSGNTFIRDGKAFLQEYDKAVDAAYAALGGKFRMPTDEEWGELFSKCTLEWMPRSETLTYGGVKVINKQDSNKYIILPVASTRSVFDRIDEFTEKGAGWYWSSSLVKSDSRNAVCASFGVDYETVLTHTNAVPRSIGLSVRPVYKE
;
A
#
# COMPACT_ATOMS: atom_id res chain seq x y z
N MET A 1 -12.92 0.90 -20.72
CA MET A 1 -11.46 0.92 -21.03
C MET A 1 -10.94 -0.49 -20.84
N ARG A 2 -10.48 -1.18 -21.90
CA ARG A 2 -9.95 -2.55 -21.75
C ARG A 2 -8.62 -2.45 -21.00
N ILE A 3 -8.55 -2.95 -19.78
CA ILE A 3 -7.28 -3.19 -19.08
C ILE A 3 -6.55 -4.24 -19.92
N ARG A 4 -5.52 -3.79 -20.67
CA ARG A 4 -4.73 -4.70 -21.51
C ARG A 4 -4.03 -5.69 -20.57
N LYS A 5 -4.11 -7.00 -20.84
CA LYS A 5 -3.39 -8.09 -20.14
C LYS A 5 -1.89 -7.82 -19.91
N ARG A 6 -1.30 -6.89 -20.65
CA ARG A 6 0.08 -6.44 -20.50
C ARG A 6 0.38 -5.73 -19.17
N ARG A 7 -0.63 -5.11 -18.51
CA ARG A 7 -0.43 -4.34 -17.27
C ARG A 7 -0.42 -5.17 -15.98
N GLU A 8 -0.79 -6.43 -16.02
CA GLU A 8 -0.77 -7.29 -14.83
C GLU A 8 0.63 -7.55 -14.26
N LYS A 9 1.66 -7.38 -15.09
CA LYS A 9 3.08 -7.60 -14.76
C LYS A 9 3.86 -6.31 -14.53
N GLU A 10 3.22 -5.15 -14.66
CA GLU A 10 3.84 -3.84 -14.43
C GLU A 10 3.72 -3.46 -12.95
N ILE A 11 4.77 -2.91 -12.39
CA ILE A 11 4.82 -2.43 -11.00
C ILE A 11 3.84 -1.26 -10.82
N GLY A 12 3.67 -0.43 -11.85
CA GLY A 12 2.86 0.79 -11.79
C GLY A 12 3.54 1.93 -11.02
N ASP A 13 2.74 2.92 -10.66
CA ASP A 13 3.19 4.06 -9.88
C ASP A 13 3.32 3.72 -8.39
N TYR A 14 4.14 4.51 -7.71
CA TYR A 14 4.28 4.50 -6.25
C TYR A 14 3.46 5.65 -5.66
N PHE A 15 2.81 5.39 -4.53
CA PHE A 15 1.96 6.34 -3.82
C PHE A 15 2.37 6.40 -2.35
N ALA A 16 2.38 7.59 -1.76
CA ALA A 16 2.31 7.69 -0.32
C ALA A 16 0.87 7.40 0.12
N TRP A 17 0.70 6.84 1.30
CA TRP A 17 -0.62 6.42 1.77
C TRP A 17 -1.59 7.59 1.90
N GLY A 18 -2.77 7.48 1.31
CA GLY A 18 -3.75 8.56 1.27
C GLY A 18 -3.45 9.66 0.25
N GLU A 19 -2.46 9.50 -0.62
CA GLU A 19 -2.24 10.35 -1.79
C GLU A 19 -2.72 9.65 -3.06
N ASN A 20 -3.35 10.41 -3.96
CA ASN A 20 -3.88 9.91 -5.22
C ASN A 20 -2.99 10.25 -6.43
N SER A 21 -1.93 10.98 -6.22
CA SER A 21 -0.92 11.28 -7.26
C SER A 21 0.18 10.25 -7.21
N GLY A 22 0.24 9.42 -8.24
CA GLY A 22 1.27 8.40 -8.39
C GLY A 22 2.55 8.96 -8.99
N TYR A 23 3.66 8.35 -8.66
CA TYR A 23 4.98 8.76 -9.15
C TYR A 23 5.76 7.55 -9.65
N LEU A 24 6.13 7.61 -10.93
CA LEU A 24 7.06 6.66 -11.54
C LEU A 24 8.51 7.10 -11.32
N ASN A 25 9.34 6.13 -10.93
CA ASN A 25 10.80 6.20 -10.99
C ASN A 25 11.44 7.57 -10.64
N GLY A 26 11.53 7.88 -9.35
CA GLY A 26 12.44 8.91 -8.83
C GLY A 26 11.98 10.36 -8.98
N LYS A 27 10.77 10.63 -9.45
CA LYS A 27 10.26 12.01 -9.60
C LYS A 27 9.82 12.66 -8.30
N LYS A 28 9.51 11.88 -7.26
CA LYS A 28 9.16 12.38 -5.93
C LYS A 28 10.08 11.77 -4.88
N LYS A 29 10.55 12.56 -3.96
CA LYS A 29 11.16 12.08 -2.71
C LYS A 29 10.02 11.75 -1.74
N PHE A 30 9.92 10.51 -1.33
CA PHE A 30 8.94 10.05 -0.35
C PHE A 30 9.52 10.20 1.07
N SER A 31 9.01 11.17 1.83
CA SER A 31 9.41 11.45 3.21
C SER A 31 8.29 12.19 3.93
N PHE A 32 8.33 12.27 5.25
CA PHE A 32 7.39 13.14 5.98
C PHE A 32 7.52 14.61 5.59
N GLY A 33 8.70 15.09 5.24
CA GLY A 33 8.91 16.46 4.75
C GLY A 33 8.18 16.77 3.43
N THR A 34 7.86 15.76 2.63
CA THR A 34 7.15 15.92 1.34
C THR A 34 5.74 15.35 1.36
N TYR A 35 5.31 14.79 2.48
CA TYR A 35 4.00 14.15 2.61
C TYR A 35 2.89 15.20 2.61
N TYR A 36 1.88 14.99 1.77
CA TYR A 36 0.81 15.96 1.56
C TYR A 36 0.03 16.28 2.84
N TRP A 37 -0.29 15.24 3.63
CA TRP A 37 -1.10 15.34 4.84
C TRP A 37 -0.30 15.71 6.09
N MET A 38 0.77 16.47 5.95
CA MET A 38 1.62 16.93 7.04
C MET A 38 1.42 18.42 7.28
N THR A 39 1.39 18.84 8.56
CA THR A 39 1.45 20.27 8.92
C THR A 39 2.81 20.86 8.51
N GLU A 40 2.90 22.18 8.41
CA GLU A 40 4.17 22.86 8.14
C GLU A 40 5.24 22.47 9.17
N LYS A 41 4.90 22.54 10.46
CA LYS A 41 5.78 22.11 11.55
C LYS A 41 6.23 20.64 11.43
N GLY A 42 5.33 19.78 10.97
CA GLY A 42 5.65 18.36 10.73
C GLY A 42 6.59 18.18 9.54
N ARG A 43 6.45 18.98 8.49
CA ARG A 43 7.37 18.95 7.34
C ARG A 43 8.77 19.41 7.72
N GLU A 44 8.88 20.44 8.54
CA GLU A 44 10.16 20.92 9.08
C GLU A 44 10.83 19.87 9.97
N ALA A 45 10.05 19.16 10.78
CA ALA A 45 10.54 18.08 11.63
C ALA A 45 10.97 16.83 10.82
N GLY A 46 10.46 16.65 9.59
CA GLY A 46 10.78 15.50 8.73
C GLY A 46 10.49 14.17 9.42
N ASP A 47 11.49 13.29 9.48
CA ASP A 47 11.34 11.95 10.07
C ASP A 47 11.10 11.94 11.59
N TYR A 48 11.32 13.08 12.25
CA TYR A 48 11.00 13.29 13.67
C TYR A 48 9.58 13.81 13.91
N ALA A 49 8.79 13.97 12.86
CA ALA A 49 7.39 14.41 12.97
C ALA A 49 6.59 13.43 13.83
N LYS A 50 5.74 13.99 14.68
CA LYS A 50 4.83 13.22 15.53
C LYS A 50 3.50 12.99 14.84
N GLY A 51 2.75 11.99 15.27
CA GLY A 51 1.44 11.64 14.71
C GLY A 51 0.44 12.82 14.71
N ASN A 52 0.45 13.65 15.75
CA ASN A 52 -0.43 14.83 15.84
C ASN A 52 -0.07 15.98 14.88
N GLN A 53 1.01 15.85 14.12
CA GLN A 53 1.39 16.76 13.05
C GLN A 53 0.87 16.33 11.67
N ILE A 54 0.20 15.18 11.61
CA ILE A 54 -0.50 14.72 10.42
C ILE A 54 -1.89 15.37 10.41
N THR A 55 -2.31 15.94 9.28
CA THR A 55 -3.53 16.73 9.16
C THR A 55 -4.78 15.90 8.89
N LYS A 56 -4.63 14.63 8.50
CA LYS A 56 -5.74 13.76 8.13
C LYS A 56 -5.47 12.31 8.51
N TYR A 57 -6.51 11.60 8.95
CA TYR A 57 -6.40 10.21 9.38
C TYR A 57 -5.39 10.06 10.52
N THR A 58 -5.56 10.86 11.55
CA THR A 58 -4.67 10.86 12.72
C THR A 58 -5.43 10.56 13.99
N TRP A 59 -4.73 10.02 14.96
CA TRP A 59 -5.17 9.86 16.33
C TRP A 59 -4.47 10.91 17.18
N VAL A 60 -5.17 11.49 18.10
CA VAL A 60 -4.59 12.11 19.30
C VAL A 60 -4.81 11.14 20.47
N ASP A 61 -4.13 11.37 21.57
CA ASP A 61 -4.08 10.44 22.71
C ASP A 61 -5.46 10.01 23.25
N ASP A 62 -6.52 10.78 22.96
CA ASP A 62 -7.90 10.37 23.17
C ASP A 62 -8.54 9.98 21.83
N GLU A 63 -9.08 8.76 21.75
CA GLU A 63 -9.80 8.28 20.56
C GLU A 63 -10.95 9.21 20.13
N LYS A 64 -11.44 10.08 21.04
CA LYS A 64 -12.47 11.07 20.75
C LYS A 64 -11.98 12.23 19.88
N ASP A 65 -10.69 12.49 19.91
CA ASP A 65 -10.07 13.61 19.22
C ASP A 65 -9.40 13.24 17.89
N CYS A 66 -9.72 12.07 17.36
CA CYS A 66 -9.28 11.67 16.05
C CYS A 66 -10.00 12.51 14.98
N ILE A 67 -9.25 13.16 14.10
CA ILE A 67 -9.78 14.05 13.05
C ILE A 67 -10.77 13.33 12.12
N TRP A 68 -10.69 12.03 11.98
CA TRP A 68 -11.67 11.24 11.26
C TRP A 68 -13.04 11.20 11.87
N TYR A 69 -13.08 11.57 13.11
CA TYR A 69 -14.19 11.25 13.98
C TYR A 69 -15.32 12.21 13.91
N SER A 70 -15.27 13.31 13.30
CA SER A 70 -16.39 14.24 13.32
C SER A 70 -17.73 13.53 12.99
N GLY A 71 -18.20 12.74 13.97
CA GLY A 71 -19.40 11.96 13.90
C GLY A 71 -19.28 10.56 13.24
N ASN A 72 -18.11 10.04 13.04
CA ASN A 72 -17.88 8.88 12.23
C ASN A 72 -17.53 7.64 13.06
N THR A 73 -18.46 6.71 13.21
CA THR A 73 -18.34 5.48 14.01
C THR A 73 -17.35 4.45 13.43
N PHE A 74 -17.01 4.61 12.19
CA PHE A 74 -16.18 3.73 11.42
C PHE A 74 -14.79 3.49 12.02
N ILE A 75 -14.18 4.50 12.60
CA ILE A 75 -12.86 4.38 13.23
C ILE A 75 -12.92 3.65 14.56
N ARG A 76 -14.04 3.77 15.28
CA ARG A 76 -14.24 3.11 16.58
C ARG A 76 -14.14 1.60 16.49
N ASP A 77 -14.55 1.03 15.37
CA ASP A 77 -14.50 -0.42 15.13
C ASP A 77 -13.13 -0.91 14.69
N GLY A 78 -12.12 -0.02 14.61
CA GLY A 78 -10.80 -0.34 14.12
C GLY A 78 -10.76 -0.65 12.61
N LYS A 79 -11.84 -0.38 11.89
CA LYS A 79 -12.00 -0.62 10.45
C LYS A 79 -11.87 0.65 9.65
N ALA A 80 -10.82 1.40 9.88
CA ALA A 80 -10.57 2.66 9.19
C ALA A 80 -10.06 2.43 7.77
N PHE A 81 -10.89 2.72 6.78
CA PHE A 81 -10.58 2.59 5.37
C PHE A 81 -10.69 3.93 4.66
N LEU A 82 -9.77 4.24 3.77
CA LEU A 82 -9.85 5.45 2.94
C LEU A 82 -11.12 5.50 2.10
N GLN A 83 -11.57 4.36 1.65
CA GLN A 83 -12.57 4.23 0.60
C GLN A 83 -13.98 4.70 0.95
N GLU A 84 -14.40 4.66 2.21
CA GLU A 84 -15.79 5.03 2.55
C GLU A 84 -16.01 6.51 2.68
N TYR A 85 -15.04 7.21 3.26
CA TYR A 85 -15.20 8.59 3.64
C TYR A 85 -14.36 9.55 2.81
N ASP A 86 -13.34 9.04 2.16
CA ASP A 86 -12.47 9.88 1.34
C ASP A 86 -11.97 9.15 0.10
N LYS A 87 -12.91 8.79 -0.73
CA LYS A 87 -12.68 8.09 -1.99
C LYS A 87 -11.69 8.82 -2.90
N ALA A 88 -11.60 10.14 -2.76
CA ALA A 88 -10.67 10.95 -3.55
C ALA A 88 -9.20 10.72 -3.20
N VAL A 89 -8.91 10.16 -2.02
CA VAL A 89 -7.53 9.86 -1.59
C VAL A 89 -7.17 8.38 -1.66
N ASP A 90 -8.12 7.52 -1.96
CA ASP A 90 -7.82 6.14 -2.37
C ASP A 90 -7.27 6.17 -3.79
N ALA A 91 -5.98 5.84 -3.95
CA ALA A 91 -5.28 5.92 -5.23
C ALA A 91 -5.93 5.04 -6.31
N ALA A 92 -6.40 3.84 -5.95
CA ALA A 92 -7.08 2.94 -6.88
C ALA A 92 -8.45 3.50 -7.31
N TYR A 93 -9.22 4.03 -6.36
CA TYR A 93 -10.52 4.63 -6.63
C TYR A 93 -10.38 5.86 -7.54
N ALA A 94 -9.45 6.74 -7.23
CA ALA A 94 -9.21 7.95 -8.01
C ALA A 94 -8.73 7.65 -9.44
N ALA A 95 -7.80 6.69 -9.59
CA ALA A 95 -7.22 6.36 -10.89
C ALA A 95 -8.15 5.56 -11.80
N LEU A 96 -9.05 4.73 -11.24
CA LEU A 96 -9.85 3.76 -11.99
C LEU A 96 -11.35 4.06 -12.02
N GLY A 97 -11.75 5.25 -11.59
CA GLY A 97 -13.12 5.75 -11.74
C GLY A 97 -14.13 5.13 -10.78
N GLY A 98 -13.71 4.71 -9.60
CA GLY A 98 -14.59 4.33 -8.50
C GLY A 98 -15.13 2.91 -8.53
N LYS A 99 -14.76 2.12 -9.52
CA LYS A 99 -15.06 0.67 -9.58
C LYS A 99 -14.04 -0.17 -8.85
N PHE A 100 -12.92 0.42 -8.48
CA PHE A 100 -11.83 -0.22 -7.79
C PHE A 100 -11.46 0.57 -6.53
N ARG A 101 -10.80 -0.08 -5.63
CA ARG A 101 -10.28 0.49 -4.39
C ARG A 101 -9.00 -0.21 -3.96
N MET A 102 -8.29 0.35 -3.02
CA MET A 102 -7.24 -0.38 -2.33
C MET A 102 -7.85 -1.50 -1.48
N PRO A 103 -7.21 -2.69 -1.40
CA PRO A 103 -7.64 -3.75 -0.50
C PRO A 103 -7.39 -3.37 0.95
N THR A 104 -8.14 -3.95 1.87
CA THR A 104 -7.88 -3.87 3.30
C THR A 104 -6.77 -4.83 3.72
N ASP A 105 -6.29 -4.74 4.96
CA ASP A 105 -5.32 -5.69 5.52
C ASP A 105 -5.94 -7.08 5.69
N GLU A 106 -7.21 -7.16 6.08
CA GLU A 106 -7.93 -8.43 6.17
C GLU A 106 -8.04 -9.10 4.79
N GLU A 107 -8.35 -8.34 3.74
CA GLU A 107 -8.42 -8.88 2.37
C GLU A 107 -7.06 -9.38 1.87
N TRP A 108 -5.96 -8.70 2.22
CA TRP A 108 -4.62 -9.21 1.95
C TRP A 108 -4.32 -10.50 2.70
N GLY A 109 -4.66 -10.56 3.99
CA GLY A 109 -4.51 -11.77 4.81
C GLY A 109 -5.34 -12.94 4.26
N GLU A 110 -6.57 -12.66 3.84
CA GLU A 110 -7.44 -13.64 3.21
C GLU A 110 -6.88 -14.17 1.89
N LEU A 111 -6.40 -13.27 1.02
CA LEU A 111 -5.78 -13.65 -0.25
C LEU A 111 -4.60 -14.58 -0.03
N PHE A 112 -3.68 -14.22 0.85
CA PHE A 112 -2.49 -15.04 1.10
C PHE A 112 -2.81 -16.39 1.76
N SER A 113 -3.81 -16.45 2.63
CA SER A 113 -4.19 -17.70 3.30
C SER A 113 -4.95 -18.66 2.39
N LYS A 114 -5.78 -18.13 1.49
CA LYS A 114 -6.65 -18.94 0.61
C LYS A 114 -6.02 -19.32 -0.73
N CYS A 115 -4.86 -18.77 -1.04
CA CYS A 115 -4.16 -19.01 -2.31
C CYS A 115 -2.87 -19.80 -2.13
N THR A 116 -2.42 -20.44 -3.20
CA THR A 116 -1.05 -20.96 -3.32
C THR A 116 -0.17 -19.87 -3.91
N LEU A 117 1.03 -19.73 -3.40
CA LEU A 117 1.99 -18.72 -3.80
C LEU A 117 3.19 -19.40 -4.49
N GLU A 118 3.43 -19.01 -5.73
CA GLU A 118 4.54 -19.53 -6.52
C GLU A 118 5.48 -18.39 -6.92
N TRP A 119 6.77 -18.57 -6.66
CA TRP A 119 7.76 -17.61 -7.11
C TRP A 119 7.92 -17.65 -8.64
N MET A 120 7.97 -16.49 -9.24
CA MET A 120 8.25 -16.26 -10.65
C MET A 120 9.58 -15.50 -10.78
N PRO A 121 10.64 -16.14 -11.30
CA PRO A 121 11.93 -15.46 -11.46
C PRO A 121 11.86 -14.34 -12.51
N ARG A 122 12.91 -13.55 -12.58
CA ARG A 122 13.07 -12.49 -13.58
C ARG A 122 12.87 -13.02 -14.99
N SER A 123 12.20 -12.22 -15.81
CA SER A 123 11.97 -12.50 -17.23
C SER A 123 11.85 -11.18 -18.02
N GLU A 124 11.80 -11.25 -19.34
CA GLU A 124 11.59 -10.06 -20.19
C GLU A 124 10.31 -9.29 -19.84
N THR A 125 9.30 -9.97 -19.33
CA THR A 125 8.01 -9.37 -18.99
C THR A 125 7.84 -9.09 -17.50
N LEU A 126 8.79 -9.51 -16.66
CA LEU A 126 8.77 -9.38 -15.21
C LEU A 126 10.18 -9.04 -14.71
N THR A 127 10.56 -7.78 -14.88
CA THR A 127 11.93 -7.27 -14.75
C THR A 127 12.64 -7.69 -13.44
N TYR A 128 11.91 -7.77 -12.34
CA TYR A 128 12.46 -8.12 -11.03
C TYR A 128 11.91 -9.43 -10.45
N GLY A 129 11.10 -10.16 -11.22
CA GLY A 129 10.37 -11.31 -10.71
C GLY A 129 9.05 -10.92 -10.07
N GLY A 130 8.38 -11.89 -9.45
CA GLY A 130 7.10 -11.69 -8.80
C GLY A 130 6.55 -12.95 -8.17
N VAL A 131 5.35 -12.86 -7.64
CA VAL A 131 4.63 -13.98 -7.07
C VAL A 131 3.35 -14.21 -7.83
N LYS A 132 3.13 -15.44 -8.28
CA LYS A 132 1.85 -15.90 -8.82
C LYS A 132 1.00 -16.39 -7.66
N VAL A 133 -0.13 -15.72 -7.46
CA VAL A 133 -1.09 -16.01 -6.39
C VAL A 133 -2.24 -16.79 -7.01
N ILE A 134 -2.35 -18.08 -6.71
CA ILE A 134 -3.21 -19.04 -7.40
C ILE A 134 -4.34 -19.44 -6.46
N ASN A 135 -5.57 -19.37 -6.93
CA ASN A 135 -6.73 -19.85 -6.17
C ASN A 135 -6.63 -21.39 -5.97
N LYS A 136 -6.70 -21.84 -4.71
CA LYS A 136 -6.61 -23.26 -4.35
C LYS A 136 -7.76 -24.12 -4.91
N GLN A 137 -8.92 -23.50 -5.20
CA GLN A 137 -10.10 -24.19 -5.71
C GLN A 137 -10.15 -24.22 -7.25
N ASP A 138 -9.47 -23.27 -7.91
CA ASP A 138 -9.44 -23.16 -9.37
C ASP A 138 -8.09 -22.58 -9.80
N SER A 139 -7.17 -23.45 -10.18
CA SER A 139 -5.81 -23.08 -10.58
C SER A 139 -5.73 -22.20 -11.84
N ASN A 140 -6.81 -22.10 -12.62
CA ASN A 140 -6.88 -21.20 -13.76
C ASN A 140 -7.11 -19.74 -13.32
N LYS A 141 -7.57 -19.54 -12.08
CA LYS A 141 -7.75 -18.21 -11.49
C LYS A 141 -6.50 -17.84 -10.69
N TYR A 142 -5.76 -16.89 -11.20
CA TYR A 142 -4.57 -16.38 -10.53
C TYR A 142 -4.37 -14.90 -10.83
N ILE A 143 -3.60 -14.26 -9.98
CA ILE A 143 -3.05 -12.92 -10.21
C ILE A 143 -1.53 -12.97 -10.09
N ILE A 144 -0.85 -11.98 -10.67
CA ILE A 144 0.59 -11.81 -10.51
C ILE A 144 0.84 -10.54 -9.70
N LEU A 145 1.65 -10.68 -8.66
CA LEU A 145 2.17 -9.58 -7.87
C LEU A 145 3.66 -9.40 -8.24
N PRO A 146 4.02 -8.40 -9.04
CA PRO A 146 5.42 -8.12 -9.36
C PRO A 146 6.21 -7.76 -8.10
N VAL A 147 7.51 -7.99 -8.13
CA VAL A 147 8.42 -7.39 -7.14
C VAL A 147 8.32 -5.88 -7.26
N ALA A 148 7.77 -5.23 -6.25
CA ALA A 148 7.59 -3.79 -6.15
C ALA A 148 8.24 -3.33 -4.84
N SER A 149 9.41 -2.73 -4.95
CA SER A 149 10.16 -2.24 -3.81
C SER A 149 9.49 -1.05 -3.13
N THR A 150 9.99 -0.65 -1.98
CA THR A 150 9.61 0.61 -1.34
C THR A 150 10.33 1.79 -1.99
N ARG A 151 9.76 2.99 -1.84
CA ARG A 151 10.39 4.27 -2.21
C ARG A 151 10.45 5.18 -1.01
N SER A 152 11.64 5.56 -0.58
CA SER A 152 11.86 6.49 0.53
C SER A 152 13.07 7.34 0.26
N VAL A 153 13.34 8.36 1.09
CA VAL A 153 14.59 9.16 1.03
C VAL A 153 15.84 8.32 1.28
N PHE A 154 15.68 7.17 1.90
CA PHE A 154 16.76 6.21 2.17
C PHE A 154 16.84 5.12 1.11
N ASP A 155 16.33 5.40 -0.09
CA ASP A 155 16.18 4.42 -1.18
C ASP A 155 17.41 3.53 -1.36
N ARG A 156 17.36 2.38 -0.73
CA ARG A 156 18.12 1.19 -1.09
C ARG A 156 17.25 0.29 -1.98
N ILE A 157 16.78 0.87 -3.09
CA ILE A 157 15.86 0.24 -4.03
C ILE A 157 16.38 -1.13 -4.46
N ASP A 158 17.68 -1.19 -4.67
CA ASP A 158 18.33 -2.36 -5.26
C ASP A 158 18.34 -3.55 -4.31
N GLU A 159 18.50 -3.32 -3.01
CA GLU A 159 18.66 -4.41 -2.04
C GLU A 159 17.37 -5.23 -1.86
N PHE A 160 16.20 -4.61 -1.83
CA PHE A 160 14.91 -5.31 -1.68
C PHE A 160 14.42 -5.92 -3.00
N THR A 161 14.68 -5.27 -4.13
CA THR A 161 14.35 -5.81 -5.45
C THR A 161 15.23 -6.98 -5.81
N GLU A 162 16.50 -6.96 -5.45
CA GLU A 162 17.40 -8.10 -5.65
C GLU A 162 17.02 -9.31 -4.81
N LYS A 163 16.47 -9.08 -3.62
CA LYS A 163 15.96 -10.12 -2.72
C LYS A 163 14.55 -10.62 -3.07
N GLY A 164 13.94 -10.11 -4.14
CA GLY A 164 12.62 -10.57 -4.57
C GLY A 164 11.47 -10.14 -3.66
N ALA A 165 11.57 -8.99 -2.99
CA ALA A 165 10.50 -8.50 -2.11
C ALA A 165 9.52 -7.56 -2.84
N GLY A 166 8.22 -7.74 -2.56
CA GLY A 166 7.15 -6.86 -3.04
C GLY A 166 6.36 -6.25 -1.89
N TRP A 167 6.00 -4.95 -2.02
CA TRP A 167 5.30 -4.17 -1.00
C TRP A 167 4.13 -3.42 -1.61
N TYR A 168 2.94 -3.59 -1.02
CA TYR A 168 1.69 -3.05 -1.54
C TYR A 168 0.87 -2.43 -0.44
N TRP A 169 0.36 -1.20 -0.65
CA TRP A 169 -0.52 -0.58 0.31
C TRP A 169 -1.81 -1.37 0.52
N SER A 170 -2.25 -1.40 1.78
CA SER A 170 -3.66 -1.59 2.12
C SER A 170 -4.32 -0.24 2.38
N SER A 171 -5.64 -0.21 2.42
CA SER A 171 -6.40 0.98 2.83
C SER A 171 -6.46 1.15 4.35
N SER A 172 -5.91 0.19 5.12
CA SER A 172 -6.02 0.14 6.57
C SER A 172 -4.94 0.97 7.27
N LEU A 173 -5.33 1.62 8.37
CA LEU A 173 -4.44 2.35 9.26
C LEU A 173 -3.91 1.48 10.38
N VAL A 174 -2.75 1.85 10.89
CA VAL A 174 -2.26 1.34 12.18
C VAL A 174 -2.94 2.08 13.31
N LYS A 175 -3.76 1.37 14.08
CA LYS A 175 -4.56 1.97 15.16
C LYS A 175 -3.73 2.65 16.26
N SER A 176 -2.55 2.11 16.56
CA SER A 176 -1.69 2.60 17.63
C SER A 176 -0.74 3.72 17.23
N ASP A 177 -0.53 3.94 15.93
CA ASP A 177 0.38 4.96 15.42
C ASP A 177 -0.09 5.52 14.08
N SER A 178 -0.69 6.70 14.10
CA SER A 178 -1.20 7.37 12.91
C SER A 178 -0.13 7.79 11.90
N ARG A 179 1.16 7.68 12.23
CA ARG A 179 2.25 7.89 11.26
C ARG A 179 2.39 6.72 10.31
N ASN A 180 1.85 5.55 10.68
CA ASN A 180 1.97 4.31 9.94
C ASN A 180 0.63 3.88 9.34
N ALA A 181 0.71 3.18 8.22
CA ALA A 181 -0.41 2.46 7.62
C ALA A 181 0.02 1.01 7.35
N VAL A 182 -0.97 0.15 7.18
CA VAL A 182 -0.72 -1.26 6.92
C VAL A 182 -0.41 -1.48 5.44
N CYS A 183 0.56 -2.30 5.16
CA CYS A 183 0.86 -2.82 3.84
C CYS A 183 0.99 -4.33 3.86
N ALA A 184 0.70 -4.96 2.74
CA ALA A 184 1.06 -6.34 2.49
C ALA A 184 2.45 -6.40 1.87
N SER A 185 3.23 -7.38 2.26
CA SER A 185 4.51 -7.67 1.62
C SER A 185 4.69 -9.17 1.39
N PHE A 186 5.50 -9.47 0.40
CA PHE A 186 6.08 -10.78 0.24
C PHE A 186 7.59 -10.67 0.08
N GLY A 187 8.28 -11.72 0.48
CA GLY A 187 9.70 -11.92 0.23
C GLY A 187 9.95 -13.35 -0.21
N VAL A 188 11.11 -13.58 -0.78
CA VAL A 188 11.50 -14.93 -1.24
C VAL A 188 12.75 -15.37 -0.51
N ASP A 189 12.66 -16.53 0.12
CA ASP A 189 13.77 -17.21 0.75
C ASP A 189 13.87 -18.63 0.20
N TYR A 190 14.96 -18.94 -0.51
CA TYR A 190 15.19 -20.23 -1.17
C TYR A 190 13.96 -20.75 -1.96
N GLU A 191 13.39 -19.87 -2.82
CA GLU A 191 12.18 -20.16 -3.62
C GLU A 191 10.87 -20.27 -2.81
N THR A 192 10.92 -20.18 -1.49
CA THR A 192 9.73 -20.13 -0.65
C THR A 192 9.23 -18.69 -0.54
N VAL A 193 7.95 -18.48 -0.83
CA VAL A 193 7.31 -17.17 -0.68
C VAL A 193 6.82 -17.01 0.74
N LEU A 194 7.39 -16.02 1.42
CA LEU A 194 6.96 -15.58 2.74
C LEU A 194 6.10 -14.32 2.60
N THR A 195 4.98 -14.26 3.31
CA THR A 195 4.06 -13.12 3.27
C THR A 195 3.83 -12.54 4.65
N HIS A 196 3.71 -11.21 4.70
CA HIS A 196 3.49 -10.47 5.93
C HIS A 196 2.54 -9.29 5.69
N THR A 197 1.85 -8.88 6.74
CA THR A 197 1.29 -7.54 6.85
C THR A 197 2.17 -6.73 7.79
N ASN A 198 2.55 -5.53 7.39
CA ASN A 198 3.50 -4.70 8.10
C ASN A 198 2.94 -3.30 8.31
N ALA A 199 3.38 -2.66 9.38
CA ALA A 199 3.15 -1.24 9.63
C ALA A 199 4.36 -0.45 9.12
N VAL A 200 4.12 0.47 8.19
CA VAL A 200 5.19 1.29 7.60
C VAL A 200 4.79 2.75 7.54
N PRO A 201 5.76 3.69 7.54
CA PRO A 201 5.46 5.11 7.48
C PRO A 201 4.60 5.47 6.27
N ARG A 202 3.51 6.21 6.50
CA ARG A 202 2.57 6.65 5.46
C ARG A 202 3.23 7.47 4.35
N SER A 203 4.35 8.10 4.66
CA SER A 203 5.09 8.96 3.74
C SER A 203 5.93 8.23 2.71
N ILE A 204 6.18 6.93 2.90
CA ILE A 204 6.92 6.15 1.89
C ILE A 204 6.05 5.84 0.68
N GLY A 205 6.68 5.60 -0.45
CA GLY A 205 5.98 5.20 -1.67
C GLY A 205 5.89 3.69 -1.78
N LEU A 206 4.67 3.16 -1.87
CA LEU A 206 4.41 1.76 -2.21
C LEU A 206 3.49 1.66 -3.42
N SER A 207 3.56 0.52 -4.09
CA SER A 207 2.62 0.18 -5.15
C SER A 207 1.22 -0.11 -4.61
N VAL A 208 0.22 0.04 -5.46
CA VAL A 208 -1.18 -0.28 -5.17
C VAL A 208 -1.64 -1.39 -6.10
N ARG A 209 -2.20 -2.46 -5.54
CA ARG A 209 -2.90 -3.49 -6.29
C ARG A 209 -4.39 -3.35 -6.04
N PRO A 210 -5.15 -2.80 -7.00
CA PRO A 210 -6.57 -2.53 -6.79
C PRO A 210 -7.40 -3.80 -6.76
N VAL A 211 -8.46 -3.78 -5.93
CA VAL A 211 -9.52 -4.78 -5.93
C VAL A 211 -10.79 -4.18 -6.50
N TYR A 212 -11.63 -5.02 -7.09
CA TYR A 212 -12.92 -4.58 -7.59
C TYR A 212 -13.87 -4.35 -6.40
N LYS A 213 -14.60 -3.25 -6.46
CA LYS A 213 -15.64 -2.95 -5.48
C LYS A 213 -16.93 -3.62 -5.93
N GLU A 214 -17.44 -4.55 -5.17
CA GLU A 214 -18.75 -5.14 -5.37
C GLU A 214 -19.89 -4.15 -5.09
#